data_fe29afc679bd1334325bcc9fae3d2b3e
#
_entry.id   fe29afc679bd1334325bcc9fae3d2b3e
#
_cell.length_a   1.000
_cell.length_b   1.000
_cell.length_c   1.000
_cell.angle_alpha   90.00
_cell.angle_beta   90.00
_cell.angle_gamma   90.00
#
_symmetry.space_group_name_H-M   'P 1'
#
loop_
_entity.id
_entity.type
_entity.pdbx_description
1 polymer ?
#
loop_
_entity_poly.entity_id
_entity_poly.type
_entity_poly.pdbx_seq_one_letter_code
_entity_poly.pdbx_strand_id
1 'polypeptide(L)' 'MKIGDKVKLINAKGLGKYGFRKGDIGAVNSVANIEGKDMAMYMPDGEMKFYWVAAERFEVLEEDDATSE' A
#
# COMPACT_ATOMS: atom_id res chain seq x y z
N MET A 1 -2.31 8.56 -4.32
CA MET A 1 -1.25 7.67 -3.79
C MET A 1 -0.03 7.83 -4.66
N LYS A 2 1.12 7.90 -4.05
CA LYS A 2 2.36 8.14 -4.78
C LYS A 2 3.50 7.38 -4.12
N ILE A 3 4.61 7.28 -4.84
CA ILE A 3 5.80 6.58 -4.35
C ILE A 3 6.26 7.21 -3.05
N GLY A 4 6.50 6.35 -2.06
CA GLY A 4 6.94 6.78 -0.74
C GLY A 4 5.82 6.95 0.27
N ASP A 5 4.56 6.88 -0.16
CA ASP A 5 3.45 6.99 0.77
C ASP A 5 3.41 5.80 1.70
N LYS A 6 3.09 6.08 2.95
CA LYS A 6 2.78 5.03 3.92
C LYS A 6 1.31 4.70 3.80
N VAL A 7 0.98 3.44 3.76
CA VAL A 7 -0.41 3.03 3.54
C VAL A 7 -0.81 1.92 4.49
N LYS A 8 -2.11 1.83 4.70
CA LYS A 8 -2.72 0.80 5.52
C LYS A 8 -3.66 -0.01 4.63
N LEU A 9 -3.57 -1.32 4.72
CA LEU A 9 -4.41 -2.21 3.93
C LEU A 9 -5.80 -2.24 4.57
N ILE A 10 -6.80 -1.77 3.84
CA ILE A 10 -8.17 -1.71 4.36
C ILE A 10 -9.07 -2.78 3.76
N ASN A 11 -8.61 -3.47 2.72
CA ASN A 11 -9.39 -4.55 2.10
C ASN A 11 -8.42 -5.64 1.66
N ALA A 12 -8.38 -6.72 2.43
CA ALA A 12 -7.46 -7.82 2.17
C ALA A 12 -8.14 -8.99 1.44
N LYS A 13 -9.33 -8.77 0.87
CA LYS A 13 -10.05 -9.83 0.19
C LYS A 13 -9.20 -10.38 -0.96
N GLY A 14 -9.00 -11.69 -0.96
CA GLY A 14 -8.20 -12.34 -1.99
C GLY A 14 -6.71 -12.23 -1.79
N LEU A 15 -6.25 -11.53 -0.74
CA LEU A 15 -4.83 -11.33 -0.49
C LEU A 15 -4.30 -12.21 0.64
N GLY A 16 -5.17 -12.96 1.29
CA GLY A 16 -4.75 -13.81 2.40
C GLY A 16 -3.73 -14.87 1.99
N LYS A 17 -3.76 -15.29 0.73
CA LYS A 17 -2.82 -16.29 0.24
C LYS A 17 -1.37 -15.79 0.25
N TYR A 18 -1.19 -14.46 0.30
CA TYR A 18 0.13 -13.86 0.38
C TYR A 18 0.50 -13.51 1.82
N GLY A 19 -0.39 -13.80 2.78
CA GLY A 19 -0.13 -13.46 4.16
C GLY A 19 -0.58 -12.08 4.58
N PHE A 20 -1.31 -11.36 3.72
CA PHE A 20 -1.77 -10.02 4.05
C PHE A 20 -3.02 -10.07 4.89
N ARG A 21 -3.14 -9.10 5.79
CA ARG A 21 -4.32 -8.96 6.64
C ARG A 21 -4.78 -7.52 6.62
N LYS A 22 -6.09 -7.34 6.82
CA LYS A 22 -6.64 -6.00 6.99
C LYS A 22 -5.95 -5.34 8.18
N GLY A 23 -5.50 -4.11 7.99
CA GLY A 23 -4.80 -3.35 9.02
C GLY A 23 -3.29 -3.36 8.88
N ASP A 24 -2.75 -4.18 7.98
CA ASP A 24 -1.31 -4.20 7.75
C ASP A 24 -0.85 -2.85 7.22
N ILE A 25 0.34 -2.46 7.63
CA ILE A 25 0.92 -1.18 7.24
C ILE A 25 2.19 -1.44 6.44
N GLY A 26 2.39 -0.64 5.43
CA GLY A 26 3.59 -0.74 4.60
C GLY A 26 3.76 0.52 3.80
N ALA A 27 4.62 0.45 2.80
CA ALA A 27 4.96 1.59 1.97
C ALA A 27 4.72 1.27 0.50
N VAL A 28 4.47 2.34 -0.27
CA VAL A 28 4.31 2.23 -1.71
C VAL A 28 5.65 2.50 -2.36
N ASN A 29 6.15 1.55 -3.13
CA ASN A 29 7.44 1.69 -3.81
C ASN A 29 7.30 2.07 -5.27
N SER A 30 6.13 1.86 -5.85
CA SER A 30 5.89 2.25 -7.22
C SER A 30 4.39 2.32 -7.45
N VAL A 31 3.99 3.08 -8.46
CA VAL A 31 2.58 3.17 -8.84
C VAL A 31 2.49 3.03 -10.35
N ALA A 32 1.38 2.49 -10.82
CA ALA A 32 1.17 2.31 -12.25
C ALA A 32 -0.33 2.23 -12.51
N ASN A 33 -0.72 2.58 -13.73
CA ASN A 33 -2.08 2.35 -14.19
C ASN A 33 -2.01 1.18 -15.16
N ILE A 34 -2.64 0.08 -14.81
CA ILE A 34 -2.61 -1.14 -15.61
C ILE A 34 -4.01 -1.42 -16.08
N GLU A 35 -4.22 -1.32 -17.39
CA GLU A 35 -5.52 -1.57 -18.02
C GLU A 35 -6.62 -0.74 -17.36
N GLY A 36 -6.33 0.53 -17.11
CA GLY A 36 -7.32 1.44 -16.55
C GLY A 36 -7.47 1.37 -15.03
N LYS A 37 -6.68 0.54 -14.37
CA LYS A 37 -6.77 0.39 -12.93
C LYS A 37 -5.49 0.86 -12.27
N ASP A 38 -5.65 1.68 -11.24
CA ASP A 38 -4.50 2.18 -10.49
C ASP A 38 -3.99 1.07 -9.58
N MET A 39 -2.69 0.79 -9.70
CA MET A 39 -2.03 -0.25 -8.91
C MET A 39 -0.87 0.37 -8.15
N ALA A 40 -0.60 -0.19 -6.99
CA ALA A 40 0.52 0.25 -6.18
C ALA A 40 1.40 -0.95 -5.85
N MET A 41 2.70 -0.75 -5.92
CA MET A 41 3.64 -1.78 -5.49
C MET A 41 3.83 -1.61 -3.99
N TYR A 42 3.26 -2.51 -3.25
CA TYR A 42 3.18 -2.45 -1.80
C TYR A 42 4.26 -3.30 -1.18
N MET A 43 4.98 -2.73 -0.22
CA MET A 43 5.97 -3.47 0.56
C MET A 43 5.54 -3.41 2.02
N PRO A 44 5.13 -4.54 2.60
CA PRO A 44 4.77 -4.57 4.01
C PRO A 44 5.97 -4.22 4.89
N ASP A 45 5.72 -3.54 5.99
CA ASP A 45 6.77 -3.21 6.93
C ASP A 45 7.42 -4.48 7.45
N GLY A 46 8.75 -4.47 7.49
CA GLY A 46 9.50 -5.60 8.02
C GLY A 46 9.74 -6.71 7.02
N GLU A 47 9.27 -6.56 5.79
CA GLU A 47 9.48 -7.57 4.75
C GLU A 47 10.18 -6.95 3.56
N MET A 48 10.91 -7.78 2.85
CA MET A 48 11.64 -7.34 1.66
C MET A 48 10.96 -7.85 0.40
N LYS A 49 9.63 -7.86 0.41
CA LYS A 49 8.85 -8.36 -0.71
C LYS A 49 7.96 -7.25 -1.23
N PHE A 50 7.72 -7.26 -2.53
CA PHE A 50 6.89 -6.26 -3.21
C PHE A 50 5.74 -6.96 -3.89
N TYR A 51 4.56 -6.36 -3.80
CA TYR A 51 3.37 -6.93 -4.43
C TYR A 51 2.59 -5.82 -5.12
N TRP A 52 2.13 -6.09 -6.34
CA TRP A 52 1.22 -5.17 -7.03
C TRP A 52 -0.19 -5.41 -6.51
N VAL A 53 -0.78 -4.39 -5.92
CA VAL A 53 -2.11 -4.47 -5.34
C VAL A 53 -2.91 -3.26 -5.80
N ALA A 54 -4.21 -3.46 -6.03
CA ALA A 54 -5.07 -2.35 -6.44
C ALA A 54 -5.01 -1.24 -5.40
N ALA A 55 -4.81 0.00 -5.86
CA ALA A 55 -4.65 1.14 -4.95
C ALA A 55 -5.87 1.35 -4.07
N GLU A 56 -7.05 0.98 -4.57
CA GLU A 56 -8.29 1.16 -3.82
C GLU A 56 -8.35 0.32 -2.54
N ARG A 57 -7.45 -0.64 -2.40
CA ARG A 57 -7.43 -1.50 -1.21
C ARG A 57 -6.66 -0.88 -0.05
N PHE A 58 -6.10 0.31 -0.26
CA PHE A 58 -5.26 0.97 0.73
C PHE A 58 -5.84 2.31 1.13
N GLU A 59 -5.50 2.72 2.35
CA GLU A 59 -5.72 4.06 2.84
C GLU A 59 -4.36 4.70 3.04
N VAL A 60 -4.15 5.88 2.45
CA VAL A 60 -2.89 6.60 2.65
C VAL A 60 -2.87 7.19 4.04
N LEU A 61 -1.81 6.88 4.78
CA LEU A 61 -1.65 7.42 6.12
C LEU A 61 -0.89 8.73 6.01
N GLU A 62 -1.46 9.81 6.53
CA GLU A 62 -0.81 11.10 6.47
C GLU A 62 0.24 11.17 7.55
N GLU A 63 1.46 11.58 7.13
CA GLU A 63 2.52 11.87 8.08
C GLU A 63 2.22 13.22 8.67
N ASP A 64 2.42 13.34 9.86
CA ASP A 64 2.23 14.69 10.43
C ASP A 64 3.32 15.62 9.99
N ASP A 65 3.11 15.59 9.76
CA ASP A 65 3.69 16.25 9.56
C ASP A 65 4.05 16.96 9.83
N ALA A 66 4.19 16.59 9.69
CA ALA A 66 4.37 16.97 9.84
C ALA A 66 4.69 17.55 10.25
N THR A 67 4.74 17.44 10.54
CA THR A 67 4.80 17.85 10.84
C THR A 67 5.36 18.57 10.87
N SER A 68 5.48 18.84 10.51
CA SER A 68 5.79 19.45 10.39
C SER A 68 6.18 20.28 10.78
N GLU A 69 6.43 20.51 11.12
CA GLU A 69 6.65 21.20 11.52
C GLU A 69 7.10 21.63 11.95
#